data_fa30350600aff9ab956f8ac9b35d089a
#
_entry.id   fa30350600aff9ab956f8ac9b35d089a
#
_cell.length_a   1.000
_cell.length_b   1.000
_cell.length_c   1.000
_cell.angle_alpha   90.00
_cell.angle_beta   90.00
_cell.angle_gamma   90.00
#
_symmetry.space_group_name_H-M   'P 1'
#
loop_
_entity.id
_entity.type
_entity.pdbx_description
1 polymer ?
#
loop_
_entity_poly.entity_id
_entity_poly.type
_entity_poly.pdbx_seq_one_letter_code
_entity_poly.pdbx_strand_id
1 'polypeptide(L)'
;MKVWEFMEMIHSRSYTYIIKNVYSDPSEVFDTILKDDRILERAVSVTEAYNDFINAAHHYDASNDWIHALEQVPTAVDSRYELKRKLFRAVANVNILEGIRFYVSFACSFAFGELKLMEGSAKIISLIARDENQHLAITQNILKKWREGDDPDMAKIFKEEEKWLVSAFDNCVNQEKLWAEYLFKDGSMIGLNDKLLQQYVEWIANRRMKSIGLKPIYDLSLIHI
;
A
#
# COMPACT_ATOMS: atom_id res chain seq x y z
N MET A 1 10.54 11.70 6.96
CA MET A 1 10.84 11.23 5.58
C MET A 1 12.16 10.43 5.54
N LYS A 2 13.34 10.98 5.89
CA LYS A 2 14.62 10.23 5.81
C LYS A 2 14.68 8.91 6.61
N VAL A 3 14.01 8.83 7.74
CA VAL A 3 13.94 7.58 8.53
C VAL A 3 13.10 6.53 7.79
N TRP A 4 11.99 6.92 7.19
CA TRP A 4 11.15 6.04 6.38
C TRP A 4 11.95 5.48 5.18
N GLU A 5 12.58 6.36 4.40
CA GLU A 5 13.44 5.97 3.28
C GLU A 5 14.54 4.97 3.69
N PHE A 6 15.15 5.19 4.87
CA PHE A 6 16.14 4.28 5.43
C PHE A 6 15.54 2.90 5.79
N MET A 7 14.32 2.86 6.36
CA MET A 7 13.61 1.62 6.65
C MET A 7 13.31 0.85 5.37
N GLU A 8 12.81 1.49 4.32
CA GLU A 8 12.53 0.86 3.02
C GLU A 8 13.79 0.26 2.39
N MET A 9 14.93 0.93 2.51
CA MET A 9 16.20 0.39 2.06
C MET A 9 16.57 -0.89 2.84
N ILE A 10 16.34 -0.93 4.15
CA ILE A 10 16.58 -2.13 4.97
C ILE A 10 15.61 -3.24 4.59
N HIS A 11 14.32 -2.94 4.35
CA HIS A 11 13.32 -3.91 3.92
C HIS A 11 13.73 -4.56 2.59
N SER A 12 14.10 -3.77 1.60
CA SER A 12 14.58 -4.26 0.29
C SER A 12 15.80 -5.18 0.43
N ARG A 13 16.79 -4.78 1.24
CA ARG A 13 17.96 -5.61 1.54
C ARG A 13 17.61 -6.90 2.26
N SER A 14 16.65 -6.86 3.17
CA SER A 14 16.18 -8.01 3.93
C SER A 14 15.54 -9.05 3.03
N TYR A 15 14.66 -8.67 2.11
CA TYR A 15 14.10 -9.57 1.10
C TYR A 15 15.18 -10.15 0.20
N THR A 16 16.11 -9.33 -0.28
CA THR A 16 17.25 -9.80 -1.08
C THR A 16 18.09 -10.81 -0.30
N TYR A 17 18.34 -10.57 0.99
CA TYR A 17 19.06 -11.48 1.86
C TYR A 17 18.33 -12.82 2.04
N ILE A 18 17.01 -12.79 2.28
CA ILE A 18 16.18 -14.00 2.38
C ILE A 18 16.28 -14.83 1.08
N ILE A 19 16.06 -14.20 -0.06
CA ILE A 19 16.10 -14.89 -1.37
C ILE A 19 17.45 -15.54 -1.60
N LYS A 20 18.56 -14.83 -1.33
CA LYS A 20 19.92 -15.35 -1.49
C LYS A 20 20.27 -16.52 -0.55
N ASN A 21 19.55 -16.67 0.55
CA ASN A 21 19.79 -17.76 1.51
C ASN A 21 18.80 -18.92 1.37
N VAL A 22 17.71 -18.73 0.64
CA VAL A 22 16.68 -19.77 0.42
C VAL A 22 16.87 -20.47 -0.91
N TYR A 23 17.29 -19.75 -1.94
CA TYR A 23 17.48 -20.29 -3.28
C TYR A 23 18.97 -20.51 -3.58
N SER A 24 19.27 -21.64 -4.22
CA SER A 24 20.64 -21.95 -4.69
C SER A 24 21.08 -20.99 -5.80
N ASP A 25 20.15 -20.58 -6.64
CA ASP A 25 20.32 -19.53 -7.64
C ASP A 25 19.26 -18.42 -7.44
N PRO A 26 19.60 -17.29 -6.80
CA PRO A 26 18.68 -16.18 -6.61
C PRO A 26 18.16 -15.54 -7.90
N SER A 27 18.86 -15.72 -9.03
CA SER A 27 18.44 -15.17 -10.34
C SER A 27 17.12 -15.79 -10.80
N GLU A 28 16.84 -17.05 -10.47
CA GLU A 28 15.57 -17.70 -10.77
C GLU A 28 14.37 -16.90 -10.24
N VAL A 29 14.51 -16.27 -9.08
CA VAL A 29 13.46 -15.41 -8.50
C VAL A 29 13.47 -14.04 -9.15
N PHE A 30 14.62 -13.35 -9.18
CA PHE A 30 14.71 -11.98 -9.67
C PHE A 30 14.34 -11.85 -11.15
N ASP A 31 14.70 -12.82 -11.98
CA ASP A 31 14.40 -12.80 -13.41
C ASP A 31 12.94 -13.16 -13.73
N THR A 32 12.19 -13.70 -12.77
CA THR A 32 10.80 -14.13 -12.94
C THR A 32 9.78 -13.19 -12.32
N ILE A 33 10.17 -12.35 -11.35
CA ILE A 33 9.26 -11.40 -10.67
C ILE A 33 8.47 -10.55 -11.67
N LEU A 34 9.14 -10.01 -12.71
CA LEU A 34 8.51 -9.15 -13.71
C LEU A 34 7.76 -9.95 -14.81
N LYS A 35 7.75 -11.27 -14.73
CA LYS A 35 7.02 -12.14 -15.67
C LYS A 35 5.70 -12.65 -15.09
N ASP A 36 5.46 -12.46 -13.80
CA ASP A 36 4.20 -12.84 -13.16
C ASP A 36 3.23 -11.65 -13.18
N ASP A 37 2.20 -11.74 -14.02
CA ASP A 37 1.19 -10.69 -14.21
C ASP A 37 0.50 -10.30 -12.90
N ARG A 38 0.31 -11.24 -11.96
CA ARG A 38 -0.33 -10.98 -10.66
C ARG A 38 0.54 -10.10 -9.77
N ILE A 39 1.85 -10.27 -9.84
CA ILE A 39 2.80 -9.40 -9.12
C ILE A 39 2.77 -8.02 -9.74
N LEU A 40 2.80 -7.93 -11.08
CA LEU A 40 2.75 -6.67 -11.81
C LEU A 40 1.45 -5.91 -11.53
N GLU A 41 0.28 -6.54 -11.63
CA GLU A 41 -1.01 -5.92 -11.35
C GLU A 41 -1.09 -5.33 -9.94
N ARG A 42 -0.53 -6.01 -8.95
CA ARG A 42 -0.47 -5.50 -7.57
C ARG A 42 0.43 -4.27 -7.43
N ALA A 43 1.49 -4.17 -8.24
CA ALA A 43 2.44 -3.06 -8.22
C ALA A 43 1.95 -1.84 -8.99
N VAL A 44 1.21 -2.03 -10.09
CA VAL A 44 0.82 -0.98 -11.05
C VAL A 44 0.08 0.16 -10.36
N SER A 45 -0.92 -0.12 -9.53
CA SER A 45 -1.74 0.92 -8.90
C SER A 45 -0.94 1.89 -8.03
N VAL A 46 0.09 1.39 -7.35
CA VAL A 46 0.97 2.21 -6.51
C VAL A 46 1.94 3.00 -7.40
N THR A 47 2.55 2.33 -8.37
CA THR A 47 3.50 2.95 -9.31
C THR A 47 2.84 4.08 -10.11
N GLU A 48 1.61 3.87 -10.60
CA GLU A 48 0.86 4.90 -11.32
C GLU A 48 0.57 6.11 -10.43
N ALA A 49 0.14 5.90 -9.19
CA ALA A 49 -0.15 6.99 -8.27
C ALA A 49 1.10 7.83 -7.95
N TYR A 50 2.25 7.19 -7.79
CA TYR A 50 3.52 7.90 -7.61
C TYR A 50 3.92 8.68 -8.86
N ASN A 51 3.87 8.06 -10.04
CA ASN A 51 4.22 8.71 -11.30
C ASN A 51 3.30 9.89 -11.59
N ASP A 52 2.01 9.74 -11.35
CA ASP A 52 1.02 10.81 -11.48
C ASP A 52 1.35 12.01 -10.59
N PHE A 53 1.70 11.74 -9.32
CA PHE A 53 2.09 12.81 -8.39
C PHE A 53 3.41 13.47 -8.79
N ILE A 54 4.45 12.69 -9.15
CA ILE A 54 5.75 13.21 -9.58
C ILE A 54 5.59 14.08 -10.84
N ASN A 55 4.85 13.60 -11.84
CA ASN A 55 4.59 14.35 -13.05
C ASN A 55 3.83 15.66 -12.78
N ALA A 56 2.80 15.61 -11.92
CA ALA A 56 2.07 16.80 -11.52
C ALA A 56 2.96 17.81 -10.77
N ALA A 57 3.89 17.33 -9.92
CA ALA A 57 4.85 18.18 -9.23
C ALA A 57 5.82 18.85 -10.21
N HIS A 58 6.37 18.11 -11.16
CA HIS A 58 7.24 18.69 -12.22
C HIS A 58 6.51 19.72 -13.07
N HIS A 59 5.27 19.46 -13.44
CA HIS A 59 4.45 20.44 -14.18
C HIS A 59 4.15 21.70 -13.37
N TYR A 60 3.88 21.52 -12.07
CA TYR A 60 3.63 22.64 -11.17
C TYR A 60 4.89 23.52 -11.01
N ASP A 61 6.04 22.92 -10.78
CA ASP A 61 7.32 23.63 -10.64
C ASP A 61 7.67 24.37 -11.95
N ALA A 62 7.60 23.68 -13.08
CA ALA A 62 7.87 24.29 -14.39
C ALA A 62 6.91 25.46 -14.69
N SER A 63 5.64 25.36 -14.35
CA SER A 63 4.67 26.46 -14.56
C SER A 63 4.94 27.65 -13.64
N ASN A 64 5.39 27.42 -12.39
CA ASN A 64 5.74 28.50 -11.48
C ASN A 64 7.01 29.25 -11.94
N ASP A 65 8.00 28.57 -12.45
CA ASP A 65 9.21 29.19 -12.99
C ASP A 65 8.88 30.10 -14.20
N TRP A 66 7.95 29.68 -15.06
CA TRP A 66 7.47 30.47 -16.20
C TRP A 66 6.55 31.62 -15.78
N ILE A 67 5.74 31.47 -14.74
CA ILE A 67 4.82 32.51 -14.23
C ILE A 67 5.61 33.67 -13.64
N HIS A 68 6.70 33.41 -12.95
CA HIS A 68 7.64 34.46 -12.50
C HIS A 68 8.28 35.21 -13.67
N ALA A 69 8.35 34.60 -14.86
CA ALA A 69 8.86 35.23 -16.07
C ALA A 69 7.84 36.04 -16.86
N LEU A 70 6.52 35.78 -16.73
CA LEU A 70 5.48 36.29 -17.63
C LEU A 70 4.31 37.07 -16.98
N GLU A 71 4.28 37.31 -15.70
CA GLU A 71 3.29 38.14 -14.93
C GLU A 71 1.78 38.03 -15.29
N GLN A 72 1.35 37.09 -16.14
CA GLN A 72 -0.03 37.01 -16.64
C GLN A 72 -0.54 35.60 -16.89
N VAL A 73 -0.82 34.78 -15.88
CA VAL A 73 -1.69 33.61 -16.11
C VAL A 73 -2.55 33.24 -14.89
N PRO A 74 -3.89 33.14 -15.02
CA PRO A 74 -4.83 32.76 -13.94
C PRO A 74 -4.79 31.27 -13.55
N THR A 75 -3.87 30.46 -14.07
CA THR A 75 -3.87 28.98 -13.98
C THR A 75 -3.19 28.40 -12.74
N ALA A 76 -2.53 29.20 -11.90
CA ALA A 76 -1.77 28.70 -10.76
C ALA A 76 -2.63 28.05 -9.66
N VAL A 77 -3.89 28.46 -9.50
CA VAL A 77 -4.78 27.92 -8.45
C VAL A 77 -5.24 26.51 -8.81
N ASP A 78 -5.62 26.29 -10.09
CA ASP A 78 -6.07 24.96 -10.54
C ASP A 78 -4.95 23.94 -10.54
N SER A 79 -3.74 24.32 -10.94
CA SER A 79 -2.58 23.44 -10.96
C SER A 79 -2.16 22.99 -9.55
N ARG A 80 -2.22 23.89 -8.55
CA ARG A 80 -1.93 23.57 -7.14
C ARG A 80 -2.99 22.64 -6.56
N TYR A 81 -4.26 22.84 -6.88
CA TYR A 81 -5.34 21.97 -6.40
C TYR A 81 -5.21 20.55 -6.97
N GLU A 82 -4.90 20.43 -8.27
CA GLU A 82 -4.65 19.15 -8.91
C GLU A 82 -3.40 18.46 -8.33
N LEU A 83 -2.32 19.17 -8.06
CA LEU A 83 -1.15 18.64 -7.39
C LEU A 83 -1.51 18.07 -6.01
N LYS A 84 -2.30 18.80 -5.21
CA LYS A 84 -2.82 18.32 -3.93
C LYS A 84 -3.69 17.07 -4.09
N ARG A 85 -4.53 17.00 -5.14
CA ARG A 85 -5.35 15.80 -5.43
C ARG A 85 -4.47 14.59 -5.77
N LYS A 86 -3.43 14.77 -6.58
CA LYS A 86 -2.47 13.70 -6.89
C LYS A 86 -1.70 13.26 -5.64
N LEU A 87 -1.28 14.19 -4.79
CA LEU A 87 -0.66 13.89 -3.50
C LEU A 87 -1.61 13.08 -2.60
N PHE A 88 -2.89 13.46 -2.53
CA PHE A 88 -3.90 12.72 -1.79
C PHE A 88 -3.98 11.26 -2.25
N ARG A 89 -4.07 11.03 -3.55
CA ARG A 89 -4.13 9.69 -4.13
C ARG A 89 -2.85 8.89 -3.88
N ALA A 90 -1.68 9.52 -3.97
CA ALA A 90 -0.40 8.87 -3.66
C ALA A 90 -0.35 8.41 -2.19
N VAL A 91 -0.66 9.29 -1.23
CA VAL A 91 -0.68 8.95 0.21
C VAL A 91 -1.74 7.86 0.51
N ALA A 92 -2.90 7.92 -0.11
CA ALA A 92 -3.94 6.91 0.02
C ALA A 92 -3.49 5.52 -0.49
N ASN A 93 -2.82 5.48 -1.66
CA ASN A 93 -2.28 4.22 -2.19
C ASN A 93 -1.16 3.64 -1.31
N VAL A 94 -0.28 4.48 -0.74
CA VAL A 94 0.71 4.03 0.24
C VAL A 94 0.03 3.44 1.48
N ASN A 95 -1.01 4.11 2.00
CA ASN A 95 -1.77 3.62 3.15
C ASN A 95 -2.41 2.25 2.88
N ILE A 96 -2.95 2.05 1.66
CA ILE A 96 -3.53 0.78 1.22
C ILE A 96 -2.44 -0.29 1.03
N LEU A 97 -1.30 0.05 0.42
CA LEU A 97 -0.15 -0.84 0.24
C LEU A 97 0.32 -1.41 1.58
N GLU A 98 0.69 -0.52 2.48
CA GLU A 98 1.28 -0.88 3.78
C GLU A 98 0.23 -1.42 4.76
N GLY A 99 -1.04 -1.02 4.60
CA GLY A 99 -2.14 -1.42 5.48
C GLY A 99 -2.84 -2.72 5.10
N ILE A 100 -2.75 -3.16 3.83
CA ILE A 100 -3.52 -4.32 3.32
C ILE A 100 -2.64 -5.25 2.49
N ARG A 101 -1.96 -4.75 1.42
CA ARG A 101 -1.29 -5.61 0.44
C ARG A 101 -0.21 -6.51 1.01
N PHE A 102 0.49 -6.07 2.04
CA PHE A 102 1.55 -6.87 2.66
C PHE A 102 1.01 -7.98 3.56
N TYR A 103 -0.22 -7.85 4.05
CA TYR A 103 -0.71 -8.70 5.14
C TYR A 103 -1.00 -10.13 4.73
N VAL A 104 -1.37 -10.41 3.48
CA VAL A 104 -1.49 -11.79 2.97
C VAL A 104 -0.13 -12.49 3.02
N SER A 105 0.91 -11.84 2.51
CA SER A 105 2.28 -12.39 2.49
C SER A 105 2.87 -12.48 3.91
N PHE A 106 2.59 -11.53 4.78
CA PHE A 106 3.00 -11.58 6.19
C PHE A 106 2.36 -12.76 6.92
N ALA A 107 1.05 -12.99 6.74
CA ALA A 107 0.34 -14.09 7.36
C ALA A 107 0.93 -15.45 6.95
N CYS A 108 1.24 -15.65 5.67
CA CYS A 108 1.93 -16.85 5.20
C CYS A 108 3.30 -17.01 5.84
N SER A 109 4.08 -15.93 5.93
CA SER A 109 5.41 -15.96 6.54
C SER A 109 5.37 -16.27 8.03
N PHE A 110 4.37 -15.76 8.74
CA PHE A 110 4.17 -16.05 10.16
C PHE A 110 3.71 -17.50 10.38
N ALA A 111 2.85 -18.04 9.49
CA ALA A 111 2.46 -19.45 9.54
C ALA A 111 3.66 -20.39 9.37
N PHE A 112 4.63 -20.06 8.51
CA PHE A 112 5.89 -20.80 8.44
C PHE A 112 6.66 -20.76 9.78
N GLY A 113 6.73 -19.58 10.41
CA GLY A 113 7.37 -19.43 11.72
C GLY A 113 6.71 -20.28 12.82
N GLU A 114 5.37 -20.30 12.87
CA GLU A 114 4.60 -21.14 13.81
C GLU A 114 4.86 -22.66 13.60
N LEU A 115 5.04 -23.07 12.36
CA LEU A 115 5.39 -24.42 11.98
C LEU A 115 6.88 -24.75 12.20
N LYS A 116 7.66 -23.82 12.75
CA LYS A 116 9.12 -23.91 12.90
C LYS A 116 9.88 -24.15 11.59
N LEU A 117 9.30 -23.64 10.51
CA LEU A 117 9.90 -23.62 9.19
C LEU A 117 10.36 -22.19 8.88
N MET A 118 11.56 -22.05 8.31
CA MET A 118 12.11 -20.75 7.91
C MET A 118 12.09 -19.68 9.02
N GLU A 119 12.34 -20.06 10.29
CA GLU A 119 12.21 -19.20 11.47
C GLU A 119 13.00 -17.89 11.35
N GLY A 120 14.20 -17.94 10.76
CA GLY A 120 15.03 -16.75 10.50
C GLY A 120 14.34 -15.77 9.54
N SER A 121 13.76 -16.26 8.45
CA SER A 121 13.01 -15.44 7.48
C SER A 121 11.74 -14.88 8.12
N ALA A 122 10.98 -15.70 8.85
CA ALA A 122 9.79 -15.25 9.58
C ALA A 122 10.13 -14.15 10.60
N LYS A 123 11.27 -14.25 11.28
CA LYS A 123 11.76 -13.23 12.21
C LYS A 123 12.08 -11.91 11.50
N ILE A 124 12.80 -11.97 10.38
CA ILE A 124 13.10 -10.76 9.58
C ILE A 124 11.79 -10.11 9.14
N ILE A 125 10.86 -10.87 8.58
CA ILE A 125 9.57 -10.35 8.11
C ILE A 125 8.74 -9.77 9.27
N SER A 126 8.83 -10.35 10.48
CA SER A 126 8.16 -9.77 11.65
C SER A 126 8.69 -8.38 12.04
N LEU A 127 9.98 -8.13 11.82
CA LEU A 127 10.59 -6.83 12.05
C LEU A 127 10.14 -5.81 10.98
N ILE A 128 10.09 -6.24 9.71
CA ILE A 128 9.53 -5.44 8.62
C ILE A 128 8.07 -5.06 8.93
N ALA A 129 7.22 -6.04 9.25
CA ALA A 129 5.81 -5.78 9.59
C ALA A 129 5.62 -4.81 10.76
N ARG A 130 6.54 -4.81 11.73
CA ARG A 130 6.54 -3.82 12.82
C ARG A 130 6.83 -2.42 12.31
N ASP A 131 7.77 -2.26 11.39
CA ASP A 131 8.14 -0.98 10.82
C ASP A 131 7.01 -0.45 9.90
N GLU A 132 6.38 -1.33 9.11
CA GLU A 132 5.21 -1.00 8.28
C GLU A 132 4.04 -0.46 9.10
N ASN A 133 3.86 -0.92 10.34
CA ASN A 133 2.86 -0.33 11.23
C ASN A 133 3.14 1.14 11.59
N GLN A 134 4.40 1.58 11.59
CA GLN A 134 4.75 2.99 11.81
C GLN A 134 4.43 3.81 10.56
N HIS A 135 4.78 3.32 9.38
CA HIS A 135 4.47 3.97 8.10
C HIS A 135 2.95 4.12 7.93
N LEU A 136 2.22 3.05 8.21
CA LEU A 136 0.76 3.05 8.20
C LEU A 136 0.17 4.07 9.18
N ALA A 137 0.71 4.17 10.39
CA ALA A 137 0.25 5.16 11.38
C ALA A 137 0.47 6.60 10.88
N ILE A 138 1.59 6.86 10.19
CA ILE A 138 1.88 8.17 9.59
C ILE A 138 0.86 8.50 8.51
N THR A 139 0.65 7.61 7.53
CA THR A 139 -0.29 7.85 6.44
C THR A 139 -1.74 7.95 6.91
N GLN A 140 -2.16 7.16 7.90
CA GLN A 140 -3.47 7.26 8.53
C GLN A 140 -3.65 8.62 9.23
N ASN A 141 -2.64 9.08 9.95
CA ASN A 141 -2.70 10.38 10.63
C ASN A 141 -2.79 11.53 9.61
N ILE A 142 -2.05 11.47 8.50
CA ILE A 142 -2.11 12.47 7.43
C ILE A 142 -3.53 12.51 6.83
N LEU A 143 -4.07 11.36 6.41
CA LEU A 143 -5.41 11.28 5.81
C LEU A 143 -6.50 11.74 6.78
N LYS A 144 -6.38 11.38 8.07
CA LYS A 144 -7.30 11.81 9.11
C LYS A 144 -7.27 13.34 9.29
N LYS A 145 -6.08 13.94 9.40
CA LYS A 145 -5.91 15.39 9.54
C LYS A 145 -6.46 16.16 8.34
N TRP A 146 -6.23 15.67 7.13
CA TRP A 146 -6.82 16.26 5.93
C TRP A 146 -8.34 16.21 5.97
N ARG A 147 -8.92 15.10 6.38
CA ARG A 147 -10.36 14.97 6.55
C ARG A 147 -10.92 15.91 7.62
N GLU A 148 -10.19 16.12 8.71
CA GLU A 148 -10.57 16.98 9.84
C GLU A 148 -10.44 18.49 9.53
N GLY A 149 -9.75 18.88 8.45
CA GLY A 149 -9.68 20.24 7.96
C GLY A 149 -8.39 21.00 8.26
N ASP A 150 -7.31 20.30 8.63
CA ASP A 150 -5.98 20.93 8.82
C ASP A 150 -5.53 21.74 7.59
N ASP A 151 -5.95 21.32 6.39
CA ASP A 151 -5.82 22.06 5.13
C ASP A 151 -7.19 22.08 4.44
N PRO A 152 -7.79 23.27 4.17
CA PRO A 152 -9.12 23.40 3.60
C PRO A 152 -9.26 22.75 2.20
N ASP A 153 -8.22 22.84 1.35
CA ASP A 153 -8.24 22.22 0.03
C ASP A 153 -8.22 20.70 0.16
N MET A 154 -7.37 20.16 1.07
CA MET A 154 -7.29 18.72 1.30
C MET A 154 -8.56 18.16 1.92
N ALA A 155 -9.24 18.91 2.79
CA ALA A 155 -10.55 18.53 3.31
C ALA A 155 -11.62 18.44 2.23
N LYS A 156 -11.60 19.38 1.27
CA LYS A 156 -12.47 19.37 0.10
C LYS A 156 -12.14 18.19 -0.82
N ILE A 157 -10.86 17.98 -1.12
CA ILE A 157 -10.37 16.86 -1.92
C ILE A 157 -10.78 15.53 -1.28
N PHE A 158 -10.65 15.37 0.04
CA PHE A 158 -11.06 14.14 0.72
C PHE A 158 -12.54 13.81 0.46
N LYS A 159 -13.42 14.81 0.51
CA LYS A 159 -14.86 14.63 0.24
C LYS A 159 -15.12 14.29 -1.24
N GLU A 160 -14.44 14.95 -2.15
CA GLU A 160 -14.56 14.69 -3.59
C GLU A 160 -14.05 13.31 -3.97
N GLU A 161 -12.96 12.87 -3.36
CA GLU A 161 -12.28 11.60 -3.64
C GLU A 161 -12.77 10.43 -2.78
N GLU A 162 -13.74 10.63 -1.87
CA GLU A 162 -14.21 9.57 -0.97
C GLU A 162 -14.67 8.32 -1.70
N LYS A 163 -15.43 8.48 -2.80
CA LYS A 163 -15.90 7.35 -3.61
C LYS A 163 -14.74 6.61 -4.28
N TRP A 164 -13.79 7.37 -4.83
CA TRP A 164 -12.57 6.79 -5.40
C TRP A 164 -11.78 6.04 -4.34
N LEU A 165 -11.61 6.62 -3.16
CA LEU A 165 -10.87 6.01 -2.05
C LEU A 165 -11.51 4.69 -1.59
N VAL A 166 -12.84 4.66 -1.43
CA VAL A 166 -13.58 3.41 -1.11
C VAL A 166 -13.38 2.37 -2.20
N SER A 167 -13.46 2.76 -3.48
CA SER A 167 -13.21 1.87 -4.61
C SER A 167 -11.76 1.35 -4.64
N ALA A 168 -10.78 2.18 -4.28
CA ALA A 168 -9.38 1.78 -4.19
C ALA A 168 -9.15 0.72 -3.09
N PHE A 169 -9.81 0.85 -1.95
CA PHE A 169 -9.82 -0.17 -0.90
C PHE A 169 -10.42 -1.48 -1.40
N ASP A 170 -11.60 -1.42 -2.03
CA ASP A 170 -12.30 -2.61 -2.54
C ASP A 170 -11.50 -3.32 -3.64
N ASN A 171 -10.95 -2.58 -4.59
CA ASN A 171 -10.08 -3.12 -5.64
C ASN A 171 -8.84 -3.81 -5.05
N CYS A 172 -8.20 -3.20 -4.05
CA CYS A 172 -7.08 -3.82 -3.36
C CYS A 172 -7.48 -5.13 -2.69
N VAL A 173 -8.59 -5.16 -1.96
CA VAL A 173 -9.08 -6.38 -1.30
C VAL A 173 -9.36 -7.47 -2.32
N ASN A 174 -10.02 -7.15 -3.44
CA ASN A 174 -10.31 -8.12 -4.49
C ASN A 174 -9.01 -8.70 -5.10
N GLN A 175 -8.01 -7.87 -5.36
CA GLN A 175 -6.69 -8.35 -5.83
C GLN A 175 -5.99 -9.24 -4.79
N GLU A 176 -6.03 -8.87 -3.51
CA GLU A 176 -5.41 -9.68 -2.44
C GLU A 176 -6.16 -11.00 -2.18
N LYS A 177 -7.47 -11.05 -2.42
CA LYS A 177 -8.25 -12.30 -2.39
C LYS A 177 -7.83 -13.24 -3.51
N LEU A 178 -7.68 -12.73 -4.74
CA LEU A 178 -7.14 -13.50 -5.87
C LEU A 178 -5.69 -13.95 -5.63
N TRP A 179 -4.89 -13.11 -4.99
CA TRP A 179 -3.54 -13.48 -4.59
C TRP A 179 -3.53 -14.62 -3.56
N ALA A 180 -4.42 -14.59 -2.58
CA ALA A 180 -4.58 -15.67 -1.61
C ALA A 180 -4.99 -16.99 -2.29
N GLU A 181 -5.94 -16.97 -3.23
CA GLU A 181 -6.32 -18.13 -4.02
C GLU A 181 -5.14 -18.70 -4.80
N TYR A 182 -4.34 -17.83 -5.43
CA TYR A 182 -3.15 -18.25 -6.17
C TYR A 182 -2.09 -18.90 -5.28
N LEU A 183 -1.83 -18.33 -4.10
CA LEU A 183 -0.85 -18.89 -3.16
C LEU A 183 -1.23 -20.29 -2.66
N PHE A 184 -2.52 -20.56 -2.53
CA PHE A 184 -3.04 -21.83 -2.02
C PHE A 184 -3.63 -22.76 -3.09
N LYS A 185 -3.38 -22.49 -4.39
CA LYS A 185 -3.92 -23.28 -5.51
C LYS A 185 -3.54 -24.78 -5.46
N ASP A 186 -2.36 -25.09 -4.91
CA ASP A 186 -1.81 -26.44 -4.82
C ASP A 186 -2.02 -27.09 -3.43
N GLY A 187 -2.69 -26.40 -2.50
CA GLY A 187 -3.02 -26.91 -1.17
C GLY A 187 -2.90 -25.86 -0.07
N SER A 188 -3.42 -26.21 1.09
CA SER A 188 -3.43 -25.35 2.28
C SER A 188 -2.26 -25.63 3.20
N MET A 189 -1.89 -24.65 4.00
CA MET A 189 -0.98 -24.83 5.14
C MET A 189 -1.79 -25.24 6.40
N ILE A 190 -1.14 -25.86 7.38
CA ILE A 190 -1.77 -26.13 8.67
C ILE A 190 -2.15 -24.78 9.32
N GLY A 191 -3.43 -24.60 9.59
CA GLY A 191 -3.96 -23.38 10.21
C GLY A 191 -4.18 -22.20 9.27
N LEU A 192 -3.85 -22.31 7.98
CA LEU A 192 -4.00 -21.22 7.02
C LEU A 192 -4.42 -21.73 5.64
N ASN A 193 -5.45 -21.09 5.06
CA ASN A 193 -5.94 -21.36 3.71
C ASN A 193 -6.42 -20.07 3.03
N ASP A 194 -6.75 -20.16 1.76
CA ASP A 194 -7.26 -19.04 0.95
C ASP A 194 -8.48 -18.36 1.58
N LYS A 195 -9.45 -19.12 2.08
CA LYS A 195 -10.69 -18.58 2.65
C LYS A 195 -10.45 -17.79 3.92
N LEU A 196 -9.59 -18.28 4.81
CA LEU A 196 -9.21 -17.56 6.02
C LEU A 196 -8.46 -16.27 5.69
N LEU A 197 -7.56 -16.31 4.69
CA LEU A 197 -6.87 -15.11 4.24
C LEU A 197 -7.80 -14.09 3.61
N GLN A 198 -8.77 -14.52 2.80
CA GLN A 198 -9.76 -13.63 2.20
C GLN A 198 -10.57 -12.90 3.28
N GLN A 199 -11.06 -13.62 4.28
CA GLN A 199 -11.76 -13.02 5.42
C GLN A 199 -10.87 -12.06 6.22
N TYR A 200 -9.61 -12.44 6.43
CA TYR A 200 -8.64 -11.62 7.13
C TYR A 200 -8.36 -10.30 6.41
N VAL A 201 -8.23 -10.34 5.08
CA VAL A 201 -8.03 -9.12 4.26
C VAL A 201 -9.24 -8.18 4.35
N GLU A 202 -10.46 -8.70 4.28
CA GLU A 202 -11.68 -7.92 4.47
C GLU A 202 -11.74 -7.27 5.87
N TRP A 203 -11.38 -8.03 6.91
CA TRP A 203 -11.33 -7.53 8.27
C TRP A 203 -10.30 -6.41 8.44
N ILE A 204 -9.08 -6.60 7.90
CA ILE A 204 -8.03 -5.56 7.91
C ILE A 204 -8.54 -4.32 7.18
N ALA A 205 -9.08 -4.47 5.97
CA ALA A 205 -9.57 -3.34 5.17
C ALA A 205 -10.61 -2.52 5.96
N ASN A 206 -11.60 -3.17 6.57
CA ASN A 206 -12.56 -2.49 7.42
C ASN A 206 -11.92 -1.71 8.57
N ARG A 207 -10.88 -2.25 9.20
CA ARG A 207 -10.15 -1.55 10.27
C ARG A 207 -9.40 -0.34 9.72
N ARG A 208 -8.74 -0.47 8.55
CA ARG A 208 -8.02 0.64 7.92
C ARG A 208 -8.97 1.74 7.46
N MET A 209 -10.09 1.39 6.87
CA MET A 209 -11.15 2.34 6.51
C MET A 209 -11.65 3.12 7.73
N LYS A 210 -11.98 2.42 8.83
CA LYS A 210 -12.40 3.08 10.08
C LYS A 210 -11.36 4.06 10.62
N SER A 211 -10.07 3.72 10.55
CA SER A 211 -8.99 4.56 11.11
C SER A 211 -8.84 5.91 10.40
N ILE A 212 -9.27 6.02 9.15
CA ILE A 212 -9.30 7.26 8.36
C ILE A 212 -10.72 7.86 8.26
N GLY A 213 -11.68 7.28 8.97
CA GLY A 213 -13.05 7.78 9.09
C GLY A 213 -14.00 7.39 7.96
N LEU A 214 -13.65 6.40 7.14
CA LEU A 214 -14.57 5.79 6.17
C LEU A 214 -15.48 4.75 6.85
N LYS A 215 -16.64 4.52 6.23
CA LYS A 215 -17.52 3.42 6.65
C LYS A 215 -16.96 2.09 6.16
N PRO A 216 -16.94 1.04 6.99
CA PRO A 216 -16.64 -0.32 6.54
C PRO A 216 -17.60 -0.77 5.44
N ILE A 217 -17.11 -1.57 4.50
CA ILE A 217 -17.91 -2.06 3.37
C ILE A 217 -18.13 -3.59 3.40
N TYR A 218 -17.36 -4.31 4.23
CA TYR A 218 -17.49 -5.77 4.35
C TYR A 218 -18.31 -6.13 5.58
N ASP A 219 -19.26 -7.06 5.40
CA ASP A 219 -20.01 -7.63 6.52
C ASP A 219 -19.22 -8.78 7.15
N LEU A 220 -18.74 -8.56 8.36
CA LEU A 220 -17.87 -9.47 9.09
C LEU A 220 -18.54 -9.94 10.40
N SER A 221 -19.83 -10.21 10.36
CA SER A 221 -20.61 -10.55 11.56
C SER A 221 -20.17 -11.84 12.28
N LEU A 222 -19.23 -12.62 11.73
CA LEU A 222 -18.86 -13.95 12.22
C LEU A 222 -17.36 -14.30 12.20
N ILE A 223 -16.44 -13.33 12.20
CA ILE A 223 -15.01 -13.67 12.27
C ILE A 223 -14.59 -13.78 13.73
N HIS A 224 -14.53 -14.99 14.22
CA HIS A 224 -13.73 -15.36 15.39
C HIS A 224 -12.30 -15.68 14.91
N ILE A 225 -11.45 -14.66 14.83
CA ILE A 225 -9.99 -14.82 14.66
C ILE A 225 -9.35 -14.74 16.03
#